data_21a10ea9a063d0f1cad55866ec582538
#
_entry.id   21a10ea9a063d0f1cad55866ec582538
#
_cell.length_a   1.000
_cell.length_b   1.000
_cell.length_c   1.000
_cell.angle_alpha   90.00
_cell.angle_beta   90.00
_cell.angle_gamma   90.00
#
_symmetry.space_group_name_H-M   'P 1'
#
loop_
_entity.id
_entity.type
_entity.pdbx_description
1 polymer ?
#
loop_
_entity_poly.entity_id
_entity_poly.type
_entity_poly.pdbx_seq_one_letter_code
_entity_poly.pdbx_strand_id
1 'polypeptide(L)'
;RSDIKKEYKQLRVWNLKLSDAGIYTCKYGSHEVHTSLHIFNLTISSGGHFLQNEVPELILMQNSSSPPPDLSITLFNSNNNRVTPELHRETRQKYRMNLKKLEVMDSGTWVCQVHSDSPLINQNISFAVKVLGFQNPDLERKYATVDSTVILSWHLNSQKINWKEGFTGQLNWKQQEGANAHELLDFNVTPQGQLHETKKSSNFLFEIPERKAELDIEVKLPKVHFNHSGQYQCQLEYQGRHAQSKIELVVMKVSANPDGPLSRGANMTLTCQVSGPLPPNAYLRWERVNGTNTDFKNSRQHEVKLEMNISAAGLWSCHLIEDNERKISLPYHVEEAPVWINYVIIGASVGGSLLVLALGCLCIISGISWQRRMQRTKRMAQARQYLLENKTCQCQQ
;
A
#
# COMPACT_ATOMS: atom_id res chain seq x y z
N ARG A 1 -18.03 50.03 11.14
CA ARG A 1 -19.08 51.04 11.27
C ARG A 1 -20.19 50.63 10.31
N SER A 2 -21.44 50.40 10.83
CA SER A 2 -22.60 50.10 9.98
C SER A 2 -23.02 51.40 9.26
N ASP A 3 -23.38 51.27 7.99
CA ASP A 3 -23.82 52.43 7.17
C ASP A 3 -25.33 52.51 7.22
N ILE A 4 -25.86 53.71 7.47
CA ILE A 4 -27.28 53.99 7.58
C ILE A 4 -27.64 55.06 6.57
N LYS A 5 -28.62 54.78 5.71
CA LYS A 5 -29.19 55.74 4.75
C LYS A 5 -30.68 55.87 4.98
N LYS A 6 -31.14 57.10 5.08
CA LYS A 6 -32.55 57.45 5.19
C LYS A 6 -33.11 57.70 3.81
N GLU A 7 -33.89 56.77 3.28
CA GLU A 7 -34.58 56.93 2.01
C GLU A 7 -36.10 56.85 2.25
N TYR A 8 -36.83 57.78 1.72
CA TYR A 8 -38.29 57.90 1.69
C TYR A 8 -39.06 56.87 2.52
N LYS A 9 -39.22 57.12 3.83
CA LYS A 9 -39.96 56.26 4.79
C LYS A 9 -39.36 54.86 4.98
N GLN A 10 -38.12 54.63 4.56
CA GLN A 10 -37.39 53.39 4.77
C GLN A 10 -36.07 53.67 5.46
N LEU A 11 -35.68 52.78 6.41
CA LEU A 11 -34.38 52.74 7.02
C LEU A 11 -33.65 51.55 6.39
N ARG A 12 -32.53 51.79 5.65
CA ARG A 12 -31.62 50.76 5.20
C ARG A 12 -30.38 50.72 6.09
N VAL A 13 -30.06 49.56 6.57
CA VAL A 13 -28.83 49.27 7.31
C VAL A 13 -28.08 48.17 6.58
N TRP A 14 -26.82 48.42 6.25
CA TRP A 14 -25.96 47.44 5.61
C TRP A 14 -24.63 47.35 6.35
N ASN A 15 -23.78 46.35 6.03
CA ASN A 15 -22.58 46.03 6.78
C ASN A 15 -22.86 45.75 8.24
N LEU A 16 -23.94 44.99 8.51
CA LEU A 16 -24.44 44.72 9.85
C LEU A 16 -23.39 44.04 10.73
N LYS A 17 -23.29 44.48 11.97
CA LYS A 17 -22.51 43.88 13.05
C LYS A 17 -23.45 43.34 14.12
N LEU A 18 -22.99 42.40 14.94
CA LEU A 18 -23.76 41.87 16.06
C LEU A 18 -24.26 43.00 16.98
N SER A 19 -23.51 44.13 17.11
CA SER A 19 -23.89 45.32 17.92
C SER A 19 -25.08 46.08 17.36
N ASP A 20 -25.46 45.87 16.10
CA ASP A 20 -26.58 46.58 15.48
C ASP A 20 -27.92 45.90 15.78
N ALA A 21 -27.92 44.75 16.44
CA ALA A 21 -29.13 44.08 16.89
C ALA A 21 -29.81 44.90 17.98
N GLY A 22 -31.14 44.95 17.94
CA GLY A 22 -31.93 45.68 18.93
C GLY A 22 -33.33 46.02 18.43
N ILE A 23 -34.03 46.86 19.19
CA ILE A 23 -35.35 47.36 18.86
C ILE A 23 -35.20 48.71 18.18
N TYR A 24 -35.68 48.80 16.95
CA TYR A 24 -35.75 50.03 16.18
C TYR A 24 -37.17 50.58 16.29
N THR A 25 -37.30 51.81 16.78
CA THR A 25 -38.58 52.48 16.99
C THR A 25 -38.76 53.54 15.93
N CYS A 26 -39.84 53.45 15.17
CA CYS A 26 -40.30 54.50 14.24
C CYS A 26 -41.46 55.24 14.88
N LYS A 27 -41.32 56.59 15.01
CA LYS A 27 -42.34 57.46 15.62
C LYS A 27 -42.92 58.38 14.53
N TYR A 28 -44.26 58.46 14.43
CA TYR A 28 -44.96 59.38 13.61
C TYR A 28 -46.17 59.94 14.38
N GLY A 29 -46.09 61.22 14.81
CA GLY A 29 -47.05 61.81 15.73
C GLY A 29 -47.14 61.05 17.04
N SER A 30 -48.31 60.60 17.42
CA SER A 30 -48.56 59.80 18.60
C SER A 30 -48.40 58.28 18.35
N HIS A 31 -48.12 57.86 17.13
CA HIS A 31 -47.99 56.45 16.80
C HIS A 31 -46.54 56.01 16.82
N GLU A 32 -46.29 54.88 17.48
CA GLU A 32 -44.97 54.22 17.56
C GLU A 32 -45.07 52.79 16.98
N VAL A 33 -44.11 52.43 16.15
CA VAL A 33 -43.96 51.07 15.63
C VAL A 33 -42.56 50.56 16.04
N HIS A 34 -42.52 49.39 16.60
CA HIS A 34 -41.28 48.73 17.04
C HIS A 34 -40.97 47.59 16.10
N THR A 35 -39.70 47.50 15.67
CA THR A 35 -39.17 46.37 14.88
C THR A 35 -37.94 45.83 15.55
N SER A 36 -37.94 44.55 15.90
CA SER A 36 -36.77 43.86 16.44
C SER A 36 -35.86 43.37 15.35
N LEU A 37 -34.58 43.73 15.39
CA LEU A 37 -33.53 43.23 14.51
C LEU A 37 -32.73 42.17 15.24
N HIS A 38 -32.81 40.94 14.74
CA HIS A 38 -32.00 39.79 15.21
C HIS A 38 -30.83 39.60 14.26
N ILE A 39 -29.61 39.49 14.77
CA ILE A 39 -28.41 39.30 13.95
C ILE A 39 -27.71 38.01 14.34
N PHE A 40 -27.38 37.23 13.33
CA PHE A 40 -26.64 35.97 13.45
C PHE A 40 -25.27 36.09 12.77
N ASN A 41 -24.24 35.58 13.43
CA ASN A 41 -22.90 35.43 12.87
C ASN A 41 -22.43 33.99 13.03
N LEU A 42 -22.16 33.33 11.92
CA LEU A 42 -21.61 31.99 11.90
C LEU A 42 -20.13 32.05 11.59
N THR A 43 -19.31 31.46 12.47
CA THR A 43 -17.88 31.30 12.25
C THR A 43 -17.55 29.81 12.20
N ILE A 44 -16.59 29.46 11.36
CA ILE A 44 -16.13 28.10 11.17
C ILE A 44 -14.63 28.04 11.51
N SER A 45 -14.21 26.99 12.20
CA SER A 45 -12.81 26.75 12.50
C SER A 45 -11.97 26.68 11.22
N SER A 46 -10.68 26.97 11.31
CA SER A 46 -9.73 26.95 10.19
C SER A 46 -10.17 27.75 8.96
N GLY A 47 -11.09 28.71 9.10
CA GLY A 47 -11.60 29.50 7.98
C GLY A 47 -12.28 28.69 6.87
N GLY A 48 -12.78 27.50 7.20
CA GLY A 48 -13.41 26.59 6.25
C GLY A 48 -12.43 25.70 5.44
N HIS A 49 -11.14 25.71 5.79
CA HIS A 49 -10.13 24.86 5.16
C HIS A 49 -9.73 23.72 6.10
N PHE A 50 -10.00 22.49 5.70
CA PHE A 50 -9.81 21.28 6.51
C PHE A 50 -8.97 20.26 5.78
N LEU A 51 -8.34 19.38 6.55
CA LEU A 51 -7.83 18.12 6.03
C LEU A 51 -8.87 17.01 6.22
N GLN A 52 -8.76 15.99 5.40
CA GLN A 52 -9.56 14.77 5.52
C GLN A 52 -9.48 14.21 6.95
N ASN A 53 -10.60 13.71 7.46
CA ASN A 53 -10.76 13.19 8.83
C ASN A 53 -10.70 14.25 9.95
N GLU A 54 -10.58 15.54 9.66
CA GLU A 54 -10.74 16.59 10.66
C GLU A 54 -12.21 16.76 11.08
N VAL A 55 -12.39 17.19 12.33
CA VAL A 55 -13.70 17.50 12.91
C VAL A 55 -13.86 19.02 12.96
N PRO A 56 -14.67 19.61 12.10
CA PRO A 56 -14.89 21.06 12.13
C PRO A 56 -15.75 21.49 13.32
N GLU A 57 -15.45 22.66 13.82
CA GLU A 57 -16.24 23.35 14.81
C GLU A 57 -16.90 24.58 14.17
N LEU A 58 -18.21 24.71 14.36
CA LEU A 58 -18.97 25.91 14.00
C LEU A 58 -19.46 26.61 15.23
N ILE A 59 -19.37 27.93 15.25
CA ILE A 59 -19.88 28.76 16.32
C ILE A 59 -20.90 29.74 15.72
N LEU A 60 -22.17 29.56 16.12
CA LEU A 60 -23.25 30.50 15.80
C LEU A 60 -23.42 31.44 16.98
N MET A 61 -23.18 32.70 16.73
CA MET A 61 -23.46 33.79 17.68
C MET A 61 -24.69 34.53 17.23
N GLN A 62 -25.59 34.83 18.17
CA GLN A 62 -26.73 35.70 17.96
C GLN A 62 -26.67 36.87 18.87
N ASN A 63 -27.16 38.02 18.41
CA ASN A 63 -27.48 39.15 19.29
C ASN A 63 -28.91 39.61 19.02
N SER A 64 -29.62 39.87 20.10
CA SER A 64 -31.02 40.26 20.08
C SER A 64 -31.37 40.86 21.44
N SER A 65 -32.27 41.84 21.47
CA SER A 65 -32.84 42.38 22.71
C SER A 65 -33.65 41.34 23.49
N SER A 66 -34.24 40.35 22.75
CA SER A 66 -35.00 39.24 23.31
C SER A 66 -34.64 37.97 22.52
N PRO A 67 -33.66 37.17 22.97
CA PRO A 67 -33.29 35.91 22.29
C PRO A 67 -34.48 34.96 22.24
N PRO A 68 -34.76 34.34 21.08
CA PRO A 68 -35.83 33.36 20.98
C PRO A 68 -35.55 32.15 21.89
N PRO A 69 -36.59 31.68 22.65
CA PRO A 69 -36.40 30.54 23.53
C PRO A 69 -36.13 29.24 22.79
N ASP A 70 -36.75 29.05 21.65
CA ASP A 70 -36.78 27.81 20.86
C ASP A 70 -36.11 27.99 19.48
N LEU A 71 -34.81 28.27 19.51
CA LEU A 71 -34.03 28.37 18.27
C LEU A 71 -33.67 26.98 17.77
N SER A 72 -34.16 26.65 16.58
CA SER A 72 -33.81 25.43 15.86
C SER A 72 -32.70 25.72 14.86
N ILE A 73 -31.62 24.91 14.90
CA ILE A 73 -30.48 25.02 13.99
C ILE A 73 -30.36 23.72 13.20
N THR A 74 -30.40 23.80 11.89
CA THR A 74 -30.25 22.68 10.99
C THR A 74 -29.13 22.96 9.98
N LEU A 75 -28.26 21.97 9.77
CA LEU A 75 -27.18 22.06 8.78
C LEU A 75 -27.50 21.19 7.56
N PHE A 76 -27.17 21.73 6.39
CA PHE A 76 -27.23 21.02 5.12
C PHE A 76 -25.84 21.05 4.47
N ASN A 77 -25.38 19.89 4.03
CA ASN A 77 -24.09 19.79 3.30
C ASN A 77 -24.25 20.25 1.84
N SER A 78 -23.15 20.19 1.09
CA SER A 78 -23.10 20.59 -0.33
C SER A 78 -24.06 19.81 -1.24
N ASN A 79 -24.48 18.62 -0.83
CA ASN A 79 -25.44 17.76 -1.53
C ASN A 79 -26.87 17.93 -1.02
N ASN A 80 -27.13 18.99 -0.24
CA ASN A 80 -28.40 19.28 0.39
C ASN A 80 -28.93 18.18 1.35
N ASN A 81 -28.02 17.36 1.86
CA ASN A 81 -28.35 16.38 2.89
C ASN A 81 -28.31 17.01 4.28
N ARG A 82 -29.31 16.70 5.09
CA ARG A 82 -29.35 17.15 6.48
C ARG A 82 -28.21 16.51 7.29
N VAL A 83 -27.42 17.34 7.96
CA VAL A 83 -26.35 16.92 8.87
C VAL A 83 -26.75 17.27 10.30
N THR A 84 -26.65 16.31 11.19
CA THR A 84 -26.95 16.51 12.62
C THR A 84 -25.63 16.75 13.36
N PRO A 85 -25.33 17.98 13.79
CA PRO A 85 -24.15 18.28 14.61
C PRO A 85 -24.38 17.89 16.07
N GLU A 86 -23.29 17.70 16.81
CA GLU A 86 -23.34 17.73 18.27
C GLU A 86 -23.48 19.19 18.71
N LEU A 87 -24.70 19.56 19.14
CA LEU A 87 -25.05 20.94 19.48
C LEU A 87 -24.86 21.18 20.97
N HIS A 88 -23.99 22.13 21.32
CA HIS A 88 -23.78 22.61 22.70
C HIS A 88 -24.16 24.08 22.82
N ARG A 89 -25.17 24.37 23.65
CA ARG A 89 -25.53 25.74 23.96
C ARG A 89 -24.64 26.27 25.11
N GLU A 90 -23.63 27.08 24.78
CA GLU A 90 -22.71 27.65 25.79
C GLU A 90 -23.36 28.78 26.57
N THR A 91 -24.10 29.66 25.87
CA THR A 91 -24.85 30.75 26.44
C THR A 91 -26.18 30.93 25.74
N ARG A 92 -27.04 31.84 26.19
CA ARG A 92 -28.27 32.20 25.48
C ARG A 92 -28.01 32.75 24.06
N GLN A 93 -26.78 33.19 23.79
CA GLN A 93 -26.42 33.88 22.55
C GLN A 93 -25.34 33.12 21.75
N LYS A 94 -24.83 32.00 22.27
CA LYS A 94 -23.73 31.28 21.64
C LYS A 94 -24.01 29.78 21.59
N TYR A 95 -23.96 29.23 20.39
CA TYR A 95 -24.15 27.82 20.09
C TYR A 95 -22.88 27.29 19.44
N ARG A 96 -22.32 26.22 19.98
CA ARG A 96 -21.19 25.46 19.43
C ARG A 96 -21.70 24.20 18.83
N MET A 97 -21.23 23.87 17.63
CA MET A 97 -21.64 22.72 16.86
C MET A 97 -20.38 21.97 16.37
N ASN A 98 -20.20 20.74 16.82
CA ASN A 98 -19.17 19.84 16.30
C ASN A 98 -19.76 18.97 15.21
N LEU A 99 -19.12 18.94 14.05
CA LEU A 99 -19.50 18.07 12.96
C LEU A 99 -18.84 16.70 13.12
N LYS A 100 -19.27 15.75 12.34
CA LYS A 100 -18.51 14.48 12.14
C LYS A 100 -17.21 14.76 11.38
N LYS A 101 -16.32 13.77 11.35
CA LYS A 101 -15.13 13.79 10.50
C LYS A 101 -15.51 14.09 9.05
N LEU A 102 -14.78 15.01 8.44
CA LEU A 102 -14.99 15.39 7.04
C LEU A 102 -14.28 14.43 6.08
N GLU A 103 -14.96 14.10 5.03
CA GLU A 103 -14.42 13.41 3.86
C GLU A 103 -14.21 14.40 2.71
N VAL A 104 -13.42 14.01 1.71
CA VAL A 104 -13.14 14.84 0.53
C VAL A 104 -14.42 15.27 -0.18
N MET A 105 -15.44 14.40 -0.21
CA MET A 105 -16.73 14.66 -0.83
C MET A 105 -17.59 15.68 -0.08
N ASP A 106 -17.26 16.01 1.16
CA ASP A 106 -17.96 17.03 1.94
C ASP A 106 -17.59 18.47 1.51
N SER A 107 -16.62 18.62 0.60
CA SER A 107 -16.25 19.93 0.03
C SER A 107 -17.41 20.57 -0.73
N GLY A 108 -17.60 21.86 -0.48
CA GLY A 108 -18.62 22.64 -1.19
C GLY A 108 -19.27 23.72 -0.33
N THR A 109 -20.40 24.23 -0.76
CA THR A 109 -21.18 25.22 -0.02
C THR A 109 -22.18 24.53 0.88
N TRP A 110 -22.08 24.79 2.16
CA TRP A 110 -23.00 24.32 3.20
C TRP A 110 -23.96 25.42 3.62
N VAL A 111 -25.09 25.06 4.18
CA VAL A 111 -26.11 26.00 4.66
C VAL A 111 -26.44 25.70 6.11
N CYS A 112 -26.36 26.73 6.95
CA CYS A 112 -26.88 26.71 8.29
C CYS A 112 -28.26 27.41 8.27
N GLN A 113 -29.31 26.65 8.48
CA GLN A 113 -30.67 27.16 8.60
C GLN A 113 -30.98 27.42 10.08
N VAL A 114 -31.38 28.65 10.38
CA VAL A 114 -31.79 29.10 11.72
C VAL A 114 -33.28 29.38 11.68
N HIS A 115 -34.05 28.70 12.51
CA HIS A 115 -35.51 28.82 12.56
C HIS A 115 -36.01 29.00 13.97
N SER A 116 -37.05 29.84 14.12
CA SER A 116 -37.82 30.01 15.36
C SER A 116 -39.24 30.44 14.99
N ASP A 117 -40.22 29.93 15.72
CA ASP A 117 -41.63 30.28 15.52
C ASP A 117 -42.03 31.55 16.28
N SER A 118 -41.36 31.85 17.40
CA SER A 118 -41.67 33.00 18.23
C SER A 118 -40.41 33.66 18.80
N PRO A 119 -39.96 34.81 18.21
CA PRO A 119 -40.46 35.46 17.01
C PRO A 119 -40.19 34.61 15.74
N LEU A 120 -40.95 34.85 14.67
CA LEU A 120 -40.74 34.14 13.41
C LEU A 120 -39.38 34.50 12.81
N ILE A 121 -38.47 33.54 12.80
CA ILE A 121 -37.14 33.65 12.20
C ILE A 121 -36.98 32.50 11.20
N ASN A 122 -36.56 32.80 10.00
CA ASN A 122 -36.22 31.83 9.00
C ASN A 122 -35.04 32.36 8.19
N GLN A 123 -33.83 31.99 8.55
CA GLN A 123 -32.60 32.52 7.97
C GLN A 123 -31.66 31.40 7.55
N ASN A 124 -31.17 31.53 6.32
CA ASN A 124 -30.15 30.66 5.77
C ASN A 124 -28.80 31.39 5.76
N ILE A 125 -27.78 30.77 6.34
CA ILE A 125 -26.41 31.28 6.34
C ILE A 125 -25.54 30.29 5.56
N SER A 126 -25.08 30.72 4.39
CA SER A 126 -24.20 29.89 3.55
C SER A 126 -22.74 30.08 3.94
N PHE A 127 -21.98 28.98 3.96
CA PHE A 127 -20.55 28.99 4.23
C PHE A 127 -19.83 27.92 3.39
N ALA A 128 -18.54 28.13 3.13
CA ALA A 128 -17.74 27.20 2.34
C ALA A 128 -16.98 26.22 3.23
N VAL A 129 -17.04 24.96 2.87
CA VAL A 129 -16.21 23.88 3.42
C VAL A 129 -15.28 23.39 2.32
N LYS A 130 -13.98 23.40 2.56
CA LYS A 130 -12.96 22.95 1.63
C LYS A 130 -12.14 21.89 2.32
N VAL A 131 -12.15 20.68 1.79
CA VAL A 131 -11.43 19.52 2.37
C VAL A 131 -10.32 19.10 1.41
N LEU A 132 -9.08 19.14 1.87
CA LEU A 132 -7.92 18.55 1.20
C LEU A 132 -7.72 17.14 1.72
N GLY A 133 -7.55 16.19 0.81
CA GLY A 133 -7.30 14.81 1.18
C GLY A 133 -7.14 13.92 -0.02
N PHE A 134 -7.13 12.63 0.25
CA PHE A 134 -7.01 11.58 -0.74
C PHE A 134 -8.38 11.12 -1.21
N GLN A 135 -8.51 10.88 -2.52
CA GLN A 135 -9.72 10.25 -3.08
C GLN A 135 -9.73 8.74 -2.83
N ASN A 136 -8.55 8.16 -2.54
CA ASN A 136 -8.41 6.78 -2.14
C ASN A 136 -9.04 6.55 -0.76
N PRO A 137 -9.48 5.31 -0.45
CA PRO A 137 -9.87 4.95 0.91
C PRO A 137 -8.69 5.10 1.88
N ASP A 138 -8.96 5.22 3.18
CA ASP A 138 -7.93 5.35 4.23
C ASP A 138 -6.95 4.18 4.22
N LEU A 139 -7.42 3.00 3.85
CA LEU A 139 -6.63 1.80 3.60
C LEU A 139 -7.10 1.10 2.31
N GLU A 140 -6.23 1.05 1.34
CA GLU A 140 -6.41 0.28 0.10
C GLU A 140 -5.50 -0.95 0.13
N ARG A 141 -5.99 -2.10 -0.36
CA ARG A 141 -5.16 -3.29 -0.51
C ARG A 141 -4.90 -3.56 -1.98
N LYS A 142 -3.60 -3.67 -2.33
CA LYS A 142 -3.14 -4.05 -3.68
C LYS A 142 -2.44 -5.39 -3.65
N TYR A 143 -2.64 -6.16 -4.70
CA TYR A 143 -2.06 -7.49 -4.86
C TYR A 143 -1.09 -7.50 -6.04
N ALA A 144 0.08 -8.12 -5.86
CA ALA A 144 1.08 -8.29 -6.90
C ALA A 144 1.72 -9.68 -6.82
N THR A 145 2.26 -10.15 -7.94
CA THR A 145 3.12 -11.34 -7.96
C THR A 145 4.58 -10.94 -7.93
N VAL A 146 5.42 -11.83 -7.44
CA VAL A 146 6.88 -11.68 -7.60
C VAL A 146 7.20 -11.51 -9.09
N ASP A 147 8.19 -10.66 -9.38
CA ASP A 147 8.67 -10.29 -10.71
C ASP A 147 7.68 -9.50 -11.58
N SER A 148 6.47 -9.19 -11.11
CA SER A 148 5.54 -8.28 -11.78
C SER A 148 5.91 -6.80 -11.58
N THR A 149 5.25 -5.93 -12.32
CA THR A 149 5.30 -4.48 -12.12
C THR A 149 4.02 -4.03 -11.42
N VAL A 150 4.14 -3.17 -10.39
CA VAL A 150 2.99 -2.56 -9.73
C VAL A 150 3.17 -1.04 -9.62
N ILE A 151 2.07 -0.31 -9.77
CA ILE A 151 2.00 1.13 -9.52
C ILE A 151 1.11 1.37 -8.30
N LEU A 152 1.65 2.06 -7.30
CA LEU A 152 0.93 2.54 -6.14
C LEU A 152 0.62 4.01 -6.36
N SER A 153 -0.66 4.39 -6.31
CA SER A 153 -1.12 5.74 -6.66
C SER A 153 -2.01 6.31 -5.57
N TRP A 154 -1.74 7.55 -5.18
CA TRP A 154 -2.55 8.35 -4.27
C TRP A 154 -3.06 9.57 -5.04
N HIS A 155 -4.38 9.69 -5.14
CA HIS A 155 -5.05 10.74 -5.89
C HIS A 155 -5.50 11.86 -4.95
N LEU A 156 -4.94 13.05 -5.13
CA LEU A 156 -5.31 14.23 -4.37
C LEU A 156 -6.45 14.99 -5.03
N ASN A 157 -7.34 15.54 -4.22
CA ASN A 157 -8.44 16.36 -4.71
C ASN A 157 -8.11 17.86 -4.85
N SER A 158 -6.86 18.24 -4.77
CA SER A 158 -6.41 19.63 -4.66
C SER A 158 -6.73 20.52 -5.86
N GLN A 159 -6.96 19.94 -7.05
CA GLN A 159 -7.37 20.72 -8.25
C GLN A 159 -8.65 21.54 -8.07
N LYS A 160 -9.53 21.17 -7.13
CA LYS A 160 -10.79 21.83 -6.85
C LYS A 160 -10.70 22.87 -5.73
N ILE A 161 -9.52 23.05 -5.13
CA ILE A 161 -9.36 23.84 -3.92
C ILE A 161 -8.30 24.92 -4.17
N ASN A 162 -8.71 26.19 -4.17
CA ASN A 162 -7.79 27.31 -4.22
C ASN A 162 -7.16 27.50 -2.82
N TRP A 163 -6.02 26.87 -2.60
CA TRP A 163 -5.23 27.03 -1.38
C TRP A 163 -4.31 28.24 -1.51
N LYS A 164 -4.31 29.10 -0.48
CA LYS A 164 -3.43 30.29 -0.48
C LYS A 164 -1.97 29.94 -0.29
N GLU A 165 -1.72 28.83 0.39
CA GLU A 165 -0.38 28.31 0.70
C GLU A 165 -0.24 26.92 0.09
N GLY A 166 0.99 26.54 -0.27
CA GLY A 166 1.30 25.19 -0.67
C GLY A 166 1.21 24.23 0.50
N PHE A 167 1.34 22.96 0.23
CA PHE A 167 1.42 21.92 1.24
C PHE A 167 2.56 20.95 0.93
N THR A 168 3.03 20.26 1.94
CA THR A 168 4.10 19.26 1.84
C THR A 168 3.55 17.88 2.15
N GLY A 169 4.33 16.87 1.84
CA GLY A 169 4.00 15.51 2.23
C GLY A 169 5.17 14.57 2.05
N GLN A 170 4.97 13.37 2.54
CA GLN A 170 5.98 12.31 2.49
C GLN A 170 5.33 10.96 2.23
N LEU A 171 6.08 10.10 1.56
CA LEU A 171 5.73 8.70 1.34
C LEU A 171 6.69 7.81 2.12
N ASN A 172 6.14 7.01 3.00
CA ASN A 172 6.85 6.07 3.85
C ASN A 172 6.44 4.64 3.55
N TRP A 173 7.37 3.71 3.72
CA TRP A 173 7.13 2.27 3.63
C TRP A 173 7.53 1.55 4.91
N LYS A 174 6.70 0.60 5.33
CA LYS A 174 6.97 -0.33 6.44
C LYS A 174 6.69 -1.76 5.98
N GLN A 175 7.65 -2.64 6.18
CA GLN A 175 7.48 -4.05 5.80
C GLN A 175 6.46 -4.78 6.67
N GLN A 176 6.46 -4.52 7.98
CA GLN A 176 5.57 -5.13 8.97
C GLN A 176 5.16 -4.10 10.02
N GLU A 177 4.08 -4.38 10.73
CA GLU A 177 3.63 -3.58 11.87
C GLU A 177 4.71 -3.62 12.97
N GLY A 178 5.13 -2.44 13.45
CA GLY A 178 6.23 -2.30 14.43
C GLY A 178 7.63 -2.16 13.83
N ALA A 179 7.83 -2.40 12.53
CA ALA A 179 9.10 -2.09 11.87
C ALA A 179 9.31 -0.57 11.73
N ASN A 180 10.58 -0.15 11.62
CA ASN A 180 10.91 1.24 11.32
C ASN A 180 10.36 1.61 9.93
N ALA A 181 9.81 2.82 9.83
CA ALA A 181 9.40 3.37 8.55
C ALA A 181 10.64 3.81 7.75
N HIS A 182 10.65 3.49 6.47
CA HIS A 182 11.63 3.98 5.50
C HIS A 182 11.00 5.09 4.68
N GLU A 183 11.61 6.27 4.70
CA GLU A 183 11.20 7.38 3.85
C GLU A 183 11.59 7.08 2.40
N LEU A 184 10.60 7.08 1.50
CA LEU A 184 10.82 6.83 0.09
C LEU A 184 10.90 8.13 -0.70
N LEU A 185 10.00 9.06 -0.44
CA LEU A 185 9.76 10.24 -1.23
C LEU A 185 9.24 11.38 -0.38
N ASP A 186 9.80 12.58 -0.55
CA ASP A 186 9.18 13.84 -0.12
C ASP A 186 8.55 14.53 -1.32
N PHE A 187 7.48 15.25 -1.08
CA PHE A 187 6.88 16.09 -2.12
C PHE A 187 6.38 17.42 -1.55
N ASN A 188 6.31 18.40 -2.43
CA ASN A 188 5.80 19.73 -2.14
C ASN A 188 4.87 20.15 -3.27
N VAL A 189 3.70 20.64 -2.91
CA VAL A 189 2.73 21.22 -3.86
C VAL A 189 2.68 22.72 -3.64
N THR A 190 3.02 23.47 -4.69
CA THR A 190 2.97 24.94 -4.65
C THR A 190 1.53 25.45 -4.60
N PRO A 191 1.30 26.72 -4.22
CA PRO A 191 -0.05 27.34 -4.30
C PRO A 191 -0.66 27.31 -5.70
N GLN A 192 0.17 27.20 -6.74
CA GLN A 192 -0.26 27.07 -8.14
C GLN A 192 -0.60 25.66 -8.55
N GLY A 193 -0.49 24.70 -7.62
CA GLY A 193 -0.78 23.29 -7.88
C GLY A 193 0.36 22.52 -8.57
N GLN A 194 1.58 23.06 -8.57
CA GLN A 194 2.76 22.36 -9.11
C GLN A 194 3.31 21.39 -8.05
N LEU A 195 3.45 20.15 -8.40
CA LEU A 195 4.01 19.10 -7.55
C LEU A 195 5.50 18.92 -7.85
N HIS A 196 6.32 19.03 -6.83
CA HIS A 196 7.76 18.74 -6.85
C HIS A 196 8.06 17.58 -5.93
N GLU A 197 8.75 16.56 -6.43
CA GLU A 197 9.08 15.33 -5.70
C GLU A 197 10.58 15.18 -5.55
N THR A 198 11.00 14.69 -4.38
CA THR A 198 12.40 14.40 -4.07
C THR A 198 12.51 12.98 -3.53
N LYS A 199 13.22 12.12 -4.28
CA LYS A 199 13.49 10.74 -3.87
C LYS A 199 14.48 10.71 -2.71
N LYS A 200 14.17 9.98 -1.63
CA LYS A 200 15.00 9.88 -0.41
C LYS A 200 15.76 8.57 -0.31
N SER A 201 15.09 7.44 -0.55
CA SER A 201 15.71 6.12 -0.37
C SER A 201 16.59 5.74 -1.55
N SER A 202 17.84 5.40 -1.29
CA SER A 202 18.77 4.83 -2.27
C SER A 202 18.72 3.30 -2.35
N ASN A 203 18.25 2.63 -1.28
CA ASN A 203 18.27 1.16 -1.16
C ASN A 203 16.99 0.48 -1.62
N PHE A 204 15.94 1.25 -1.90
CA PHE A 204 14.66 0.75 -2.35
C PHE A 204 14.48 1.09 -3.84
N LEU A 205 14.41 0.07 -4.69
CA LEU A 205 14.30 0.28 -6.14
C LEU A 205 12.86 0.62 -6.52
N PHE A 206 12.61 1.89 -6.80
CA PHE A 206 11.36 2.38 -7.38
C PHE A 206 11.59 3.48 -8.40
N GLU A 207 10.61 3.69 -9.25
CA GLU A 207 10.58 4.75 -10.26
C GLU A 207 9.41 5.68 -9.96
N ILE A 208 9.56 6.95 -10.29
CA ILE A 208 8.46 7.91 -10.34
C ILE A 208 7.97 7.90 -11.78
N PRO A 209 6.77 7.41 -12.09
CA PRO A 209 6.29 7.31 -13.46
C PRO A 209 5.99 8.70 -14.04
N GLU A 210 5.94 8.80 -15.37
CA GLU A 210 5.38 9.98 -16.03
C GLU A 210 3.90 10.11 -15.64
N ARG A 211 3.54 11.30 -15.14
CA ARG A 211 2.22 11.54 -14.55
C ARG A 211 1.12 11.60 -15.58
N LYS A 212 0.00 10.98 -15.26
CA LYS A 212 -1.25 11.10 -16.05
C LYS A 212 -2.12 12.27 -15.58
N ALA A 213 -2.02 12.66 -14.32
CA ALA A 213 -2.71 13.81 -13.74
C ALA A 213 -1.76 14.66 -12.91
N GLU A 214 -2.03 15.97 -12.82
CA GLU A 214 -1.07 16.95 -12.24
C GLU A 214 -0.75 16.74 -10.76
N LEU A 215 -1.60 16.02 -10.02
CA LEU A 215 -1.51 15.88 -8.56
C LEU A 215 -1.63 14.44 -8.07
N ASP A 216 -1.32 13.48 -8.93
CA ASP A 216 -1.18 12.08 -8.52
C ASP A 216 0.22 11.84 -7.98
N ILE A 217 0.30 11.29 -6.76
CA ILE A 217 1.55 10.82 -6.19
C ILE A 217 1.64 9.33 -6.51
N GLU A 218 2.60 8.96 -7.34
CA GLU A 218 2.74 7.61 -7.84
C GLU A 218 4.14 7.06 -7.61
N VAL A 219 4.18 5.79 -7.23
CA VAL A 219 5.41 5.00 -7.13
C VAL A 219 5.24 3.73 -7.94
N LYS A 220 6.16 3.50 -8.88
CA LYS A 220 6.22 2.30 -9.70
C LYS A 220 7.32 1.39 -9.19
N LEU A 221 6.97 0.15 -8.88
CA LEU A 221 7.89 -0.93 -8.59
C LEU A 221 8.05 -1.76 -9.88
N PRO A 222 9.14 -1.61 -10.63
CA PRO A 222 9.30 -2.24 -11.95
C PRO A 222 9.45 -3.76 -11.86
N LYS A 223 9.97 -4.24 -10.73
CA LYS A 223 10.12 -5.65 -10.42
C LYS A 223 9.81 -5.88 -8.95
N VAL A 224 8.63 -6.43 -8.68
CA VAL A 224 8.17 -6.69 -7.33
C VAL A 224 8.91 -7.89 -6.75
N HIS A 225 9.52 -7.72 -5.58
CA HIS A 225 10.06 -8.81 -4.76
C HIS A 225 9.15 -9.08 -3.57
N PHE A 226 9.25 -10.28 -3.00
CA PHE A 226 8.41 -10.66 -1.85
C PHE A 226 8.61 -9.75 -0.62
N ASN A 227 9.81 -9.19 -0.47
CA ASN A 227 10.15 -8.23 0.60
C ASN A 227 9.70 -6.78 0.32
N HIS A 228 9.15 -6.48 -0.87
CA HIS A 228 8.52 -5.18 -1.14
C HIS A 228 7.10 -5.09 -0.56
N SER A 229 6.58 -6.20 -0.05
CA SER A 229 5.29 -6.22 0.66
C SER A 229 5.32 -5.32 1.90
N GLY A 230 4.14 -4.89 2.32
CA GLY A 230 3.97 -4.09 3.51
C GLY A 230 3.08 -2.87 3.28
N GLN A 231 3.12 -1.94 4.22
CA GLN A 231 2.28 -0.75 4.22
C GLN A 231 3.04 0.45 3.66
N TYR A 232 2.50 1.03 2.61
CA TYR A 232 2.93 2.29 2.02
C TYR A 232 1.98 3.37 2.50
N GLN A 233 2.50 4.40 3.17
CA GLN A 233 1.73 5.47 3.77
C GLN A 233 2.12 6.80 3.13
N CYS A 234 1.17 7.43 2.46
CA CYS A 234 1.30 8.81 1.99
C CYS A 234 0.68 9.74 3.03
N GLN A 235 1.45 10.71 3.49
CA GLN A 235 1.05 11.70 4.49
C GLN A 235 1.16 13.09 3.89
N LEU A 236 0.11 13.89 4.08
CA LEU A 236 0.06 15.32 3.77
C LEU A 236 0.26 16.13 5.03
N GLU A 237 0.93 17.27 4.90
CA GLU A 237 1.04 18.27 5.95
C GLU A 237 0.63 19.65 5.43
N TYR A 238 -0.29 20.29 6.15
CA TYR A 238 -0.75 21.65 5.89
C TYR A 238 -0.92 22.41 7.21
N GLN A 239 -0.13 23.46 7.42
CA GLN A 239 -0.15 24.30 8.65
C GLN A 239 -0.07 23.47 9.94
N GLY A 240 0.85 22.48 9.99
CA GLY A 240 1.05 21.61 11.15
C GLY A 240 -0.04 20.57 11.38
N ARG A 241 -1.01 20.44 10.47
CA ARG A 241 -2.06 19.42 10.47
C ARG A 241 -1.76 18.36 9.43
N HIS A 242 -2.21 17.12 9.66
CA HIS A 242 -1.84 15.98 8.82
C HIS A 242 -3.08 15.21 8.34
N ALA A 243 -3.04 14.75 7.09
CA ALA A 243 -3.92 13.73 6.54
C ALA A 243 -3.09 12.60 5.95
N GLN A 244 -3.59 11.38 5.97
CA GLN A 244 -2.86 10.21 5.48
C GLN A 244 -3.78 9.24 4.77
N SER A 245 -3.22 8.52 3.79
CA SER A 245 -3.82 7.36 3.14
C SER A 245 -2.79 6.26 3.03
N LYS A 246 -3.24 5.00 3.09
CA LYS A 246 -2.38 3.83 3.16
C LYS A 246 -2.73 2.85 2.07
N ILE A 247 -1.69 2.27 1.47
CA ILE A 247 -1.82 1.14 0.56
C ILE A 247 -1.04 -0.04 1.16
N GLU A 248 -1.73 -1.15 1.40
CA GLU A 248 -1.12 -2.41 1.79
C GLU A 248 -0.81 -3.22 0.53
N LEU A 249 0.47 -3.44 0.24
CA LEU A 249 0.91 -4.28 -0.86
C LEU A 249 1.11 -5.71 -0.37
N VAL A 250 0.29 -6.63 -0.87
CA VAL A 250 0.39 -8.07 -0.63
C VAL A 250 1.01 -8.72 -1.85
N VAL A 251 2.13 -9.41 -1.64
CA VAL A 251 2.88 -10.07 -2.71
C VAL A 251 2.69 -11.58 -2.63
N MET A 252 2.36 -12.19 -3.77
CA MET A 252 2.20 -13.63 -3.91
C MET A 252 3.39 -14.22 -4.66
N LYS A 253 3.88 -15.36 -4.17
CA LYS A 253 4.92 -16.18 -4.82
C LYS A 253 4.51 -17.64 -4.86
N VAL A 254 5.07 -18.35 -5.84
CA VAL A 254 5.01 -19.80 -5.96
C VAL A 254 6.42 -20.35 -5.95
N SER A 255 6.61 -21.49 -5.31
CA SER A 255 7.86 -22.23 -5.29
C SER A 255 7.58 -23.74 -5.36
N ALA A 256 8.53 -24.51 -5.86
CA ALA A 256 8.48 -25.96 -5.90
C ALA A 256 9.64 -26.56 -5.09
N ASN A 257 9.41 -27.70 -4.46
CA ASN A 257 10.45 -28.48 -3.80
C ASN A 257 10.28 -29.98 -4.11
N PRO A 258 11.23 -30.62 -4.78
CA PRO A 258 12.43 -30.04 -5.40
C PRO A 258 12.08 -29.07 -6.53
N ASP A 259 12.98 -28.14 -6.81
CA ASP A 259 12.86 -27.25 -7.96
C ASP A 259 13.32 -27.95 -9.24
N GLY A 260 12.63 -27.67 -10.35
CA GLY A 260 12.94 -28.26 -11.66
C GLY A 260 11.98 -29.38 -12.06
N PRO A 261 12.34 -30.15 -13.13
CA PRO A 261 11.46 -31.16 -13.69
C PRO A 261 11.29 -32.38 -12.79
N LEU A 262 10.05 -32.90 -12.72
CA LEU A 262 9.65 -34.01 -11.88
C LEU A 262 10.07 -35.35 -12.49
N SER A 263 10.94 -36.09 -11.81
CA SER A 263 11.39 -37.44 -12.21
C SER A 263 10.33 -38.50 -11.87
N ARG A 264 10.31 -39.61 -12.61
CA ARG A 264 9.45 -40.76 -12.33
C ARG A 264 9.74 -41.34 -10.95
N GLY A 265 8.68 -41.52 -10.15
CA GLY A 265 8.76 -42.02 -8.77
C GLY A 265 9.16 -40.97 -7.73
N ALA A 266 9.43 -39.73 -8.14
CA ALA A 266 9.66 -38.63 -7.20
C ALA A 266 8.34 -37.93 -6.87
N ASN A 267 8.30 -37.33 -5.68
CA ASN A 267 7.23 -36.41 -5.26
C ASN A 267 7.75 -34.97 -5.29
N MET A 268 6.86 -34.03 -5.57
CA MET A 268 7.11 -32.61 -5.57
C MET A 268 6.07 -31.91 -4.70
N THR A 269 6.46 -30.87 -4.00
CA THR A 269 5.55 -30.00 -3.25
C THR A 269 5.54 -28.64 -3.87
N LEU A 270 4.40 -28.21 -4.41
CA LEU A 270 4.17 -26.83 -4.80
C LEU A 270 3.70 -26.03 -3.60
N THR A 271 4.33 -24.91 -3.35
CA THR A 271 3.97 -23.99 -2.28
C THR A 271 3.58 -22.65 -2.86
N CYS A 272 2.36 -22.22 -2.59
CA CYS A 272 1.89 -20.87 -2.87
C CYS A 272 1.82 -20.10 -1.57
N GLN A 273 2.41 -18.93 -1.52
CA GLN A 273 2.53 -18.12 -0.32
C GLN A 273 2.25 -16.65 -0.61
N VAL A 274 1.57 -15.97 0.31
CA VAL A 274 1.39 -14.52 0.35
C VAL A 274 2.16 -13.92 1.50
N SER A 275 2.57 -12.67 1.35
CA SER A 275 3.48 -11.97 2.25
C SER A 275 2.86 -11.50 3.58
N GLY A 276 1.54 -11.56 3.72
CA GLY A 276 0.83 -11.11 4.92
C GLY A 276 -0.33 -12.01 5.29
N PRO A 277 -0.98 -11.74 6.43
CA PRO A 277 -2.17 -12.47 6.83
C PRO A 277 -3.31 -12.21 5.85
N LEU A 278 -4.05 -13.27 5.55
CA LEU A 278 -5.24 -13.17 4.72
C LEU A 278 -6.40 -12.57 5.53
N PRO A 279 -7.24 -11.74 4.93
CA PRO A 279 -8.50 -11.33 5.56
C PRO A 279 -9.44 -12.53 5.75
N PRO A 280 -10.43 -12.45 6.66
CA PRO A 280 -11.32 -13.57 6.98
C PRO A 280 -12.11 -14.12 5.78
N ASN A 281 -12.37 -13.28 4.79
CA ASN A 281 -13.11 -13.58 3.56
C ASN A 281 -12.21 -14.00 2.40
N ALA A 282 -10.89 -14.18 2.64
CA ALA A 282 -9.92 -14.58 1.62
C ALA A 282 -9.34 -15.97 1.88
N TYR A 283 -8.92 -16.61 0.81
CA TYR A 283 -8.23 -17.89 0.85
C TYR A 283 -7.35 -18.09 -0.40
N LEU A 284 -6.34 -18.94 -0.27
CA LEU A 284 -5.52 -19.43 -1.38
C LEU A 284 -6.10 -20.71 -1.94
N ARG A 285 -6.04 -20.88 -3.26
CA ARG A 285 -6.51 -22.06 -3.97
C ARG A 285 -5.55 -22.49 -5.06
N TRP A 286 -5.10 -23.75 -4.98
CA TRP A 286 -4.48 -24.42 -6.10
C TRP A 286 -5.55 -25.05 -6.99
N GLU A 287 -5.42 -24.86 -8.29
CA GLU A 287 -6.31 -25.42 -9.30
C GLU A 287 -5.49 -25.87 -10.50
N ARG A 288 -5.78 -27.06 -11.02
CA ARG A 288 -5.17 -27.56 -12.27
C ARG A 288 -5.84 -26.88 -13.45
N VAL A 289 -5.05 -26.27 -14.33
CA VAL A 289 -5.56 -25.67 -15.56
C VAL A 289 -5.97 -26.78 -16.52
N ASN A 290 -7.20 -26.77 -17.01
CA ASN A 290 -7.82 -27.83 -17.82
C ASN A 290 -8.04 -29.17 -17.11
N GLY A 291 -8.01 -29.18 -15.77
CA GLY A 291 -8.38 -30.33 -14.95
C GLY A 291 -9.87 -30.44 -14.70
N THR A 292 -10.30 -31.59 -14.13
CA THR A 292 -11.65 -31.74 -13.61
C THR A 292 -11.82 -30.89 -12.34
N ASN A 293 -13.05 -30.44 -12.04
CA ASN A 293 -13.34 -29.59 -10.86
C ASN A 293 -12.97 -30.22 -9.49
N THR A 294 -12.45 -31.44 -9.47
CA THR A 294 -12.02 -32.15 -8.26
C THR A 294 -10.55 -31.92 -7.90
N ASP A 295 -9.76 -31.37 -8.82
CA ASP A 295 -8.31 -31.18 -8.62
C ASP A 295 -8.02 -29.77 -8.06
N PHE A 296 -8.43 -29.54 -6.80
CA PHE A 296 -8.11 -28.28 -6.12
C PHE A 296 -7.77 -28.49 -4.65
N LYS A 297 -6.97 -27.57 -4.09
CA LYS A 297 -6.66 -27.49 -2.66
C LYS A 297 -6.78 -26.07 -2.18
N ASN A 298 -7.53 -25.85 -1.10
CA ASN A 298 -7.76 -24.54 -0.50
C ASN A 298 -7.04 -24.41 0.84
N SER A 299 -6.62 -23.18 1.18
CA SER A 299 -6.13 -22.81 2.51
C SER A 299 -6.54 -21.40 2.86
N ARG A 300 -7.00 -21.18 4.09
CA ARG A 300 -7.22 -19.84 4.66
C ARG A 300 -5.99 -19.26 5.34
N GLN A 301 -4.88 -20.01 5.35
CA GLN A 301 -3.60 -19.54 5.84
C GLN A 301 -2.88 -18.76 4.73
N HIS A 302 -1.85 -18.02 5.10
CA HIS A 302 -0.98 -17.29 4.16
C HIS A 302 -0.20 -18.20 3.21
N GLU A 303 -0.32 -19.52 3.38
CA GLU A 303 0.37 -20.54 2.58
C GLU A 303 -0.57 -21.71 2.28
N VAL A 304 -0.45 -22.26 1.06
CA VAL A 304 -1.09 -23.52 0.65
C VAL A 304 -0.06 -24.40 -0.04
N LYS A 305 0.07 -25.64 0.45
CA LYS A 305 0.98 -26.67 -0.10
C LYS A 305 0.18 -27.72 -0.85
N LEU A 306 0.65 -28.08 -2.04
CA LEU A 306 0.10 -29.13 -2.87
C LEU A 306 1.21 -30.17 -3.14
N GLU A 307 1.05 -31.35 -2.57
CA GLU A 307 1.92 -32.48 -2.83
C GLU A 307 1.45 -33.22 -4.09
N MET A 308 2.36 -33.53 -4.97
CA MET A 308 2.07 -34.18 -6.23
C MET A 308 3.14 -35.20 -6.65
N ASN A 309 2.72 -36.12 -7.51
CA ASN A 309 3.58 -37.08 -8.19
C ASN A 309 3.56 -36.80 -9.70
N ILE A 310 4.29 -37.62 -10.49
CA ILE A 310 4.43 -37.41 -11.92
C ILE A 310 3.10 -37.42 -12.70
N SER A 311 2.06 -38.13 -12.21
CA SER A 311 0.75 -38.14 -12.86
C SER A 311 0.03 -36.79 -12.78
N ALA A 312 0.51 -35.89 -11.89
CA ALA A 312 0.01 -34.54 -11.73
C ALA A 312 0.82 -33.48 -12.51
N ALA A 313 1.78 -33.90 -13.36
CA ALA A 313 2.50 -32.97 -14.22
C ALA A 313 1.53 -32.17 -15.11
N GLY A 314 1.93 -30.96 -15.49
CA GLY A 314 1.13 -30.03 -16.28
C GLY A 314 1.03 -28.65 -15.65
N LEU A 315 0.07 -27.85 -16.12
CA LEU A 315 -0.11 -26.48 -15.71
C LEU A 315 -1.04 -26.38 -14.49
N TRP A 316 -0.52 -25.81 -13.42
CA TRP A 316 -1.24 -25.48 -12.20
C TRP A 316 -1.31 -23.98 -12.01
N SER A 317 -2.30 -23.48 -11.33
CA SER A 317 -2.40 -22.06 -10.99
C SER A 317 -2.79 -21.90 -9.53
N CYS A 318 -2.07 -21.05 -8.81
CA CYS A 318 -2.48 -20.61 -7.50
C CYS A 318 -3.28 -19.32 -7.62
N HIS A 319 -4.40 -19.24 -6.95
CA HIS A 319 -5.30 -18.10 -6.94
C HIS A 319 -5.44 -17.57 -5.51
N LEU A 320 -5.36 -16.25 -5.36
CA LEU A 320 -5.87 -15.56 -4.19
C LEU A 320 -7.31 -15.14 -4.48
N ILE A 321 -8.23 -15.61 -3.67
CA ILE A 321 -9.66 -15.33 -3.78
C ILE A 321 -10.07 -14.55 -2.52
N GLU A 322 -10.74 -13.42 -2.71
CA GLU A 322 -11.31 -12.58 -1.66
C GLU A 322 -12.71 -12.16 -2.10
N ASP A 323 -13.70 -12.27 -1.21
CA ASP A 323 -15.12 -12.04 -1.51
C ASP A 323 -15.66 -12.85 -2.71
N ASN A 324 -15.14 -14.06 -2.91
CA ASN A 324 -15.41 -14.94 -4.06
C ASN A 324 -14.93 -14.40 -5.42
N GLU A 325 -14.13 -13.33 -5.41
CA GLU A 325 -13.46 -12.81 -6.61
C GLU A 325 -12.00 -13.23 -6.65
N ARG A 326 -11.50 -13.59 -7.83
CA ARG A 326 -10.07 -13.82 -8.05
C ARG A 326 -9.35 -12.48 -8.10
N LYS A 327 -8.57 -12.15 -7.07
CA LYS A 327 -7.78 -10.93 -7.02
C LYS A 327 -6.48 -11.05 -7.79
N ILE A 328 -5.82 -12.21 -7.70
CA ILE A 328 -4.55 -12.48 -8.38
C ILE A 328 -4.39 -13.97 -8.66
N SER A 329 -3.65 -14.31 -9.70
CA SER A 329 -3.36 -15.68 -10.11
C SER A 329 -1.92 -15.81 -10.53
N LEU A 330 -1.25 -16.89 -10.13
CA LEU A 330 0.12 -17.19 -10.51
C LEU A 330 0.21 -18.62 -11.03
N PRO A 331 0.45 -18.80 -12.35
CA PRO A 331 0.61 -20.12 -12.95
C PRO A 331 1.97 -20.72 -12.60
N TYR A 332 2.03 -22.05 -12.51
CA TYR A 332 3.25 -22.82 -12.39
C TYR A 332 3.15 -24.07 -13.26
N HIS A 333 4.15 -24.28 -14.13
CA HIS A 333 4.22 -25.43 -15.02
C HIS A 333 5.13 -26.50 -14.41
N VAL A 334 4.56 -27.65 -14.08
CA VAL A 334 5.28 -28.82 -13.61
C VAL A 334 5.70 -29.63 -14.82
N GLU A 335 7.00 -29.58 -15.15
CA GLU A 335 7.59 -30.32 -16.25
C GLU A 335 7.94 -31.74 -15.84
N GLU A 336 7.76 -32.72 -16.75
CA GLU A 336 8.30 -34.06 -16.58
C GLU A 336 9.78 -34.08 -16.96
N ALA A 337 10.60 -34.74 -16.15
CA ALA A 337 12.00 -34.97 -16.48
C ALA A 337 12.08 -35.87 -17.75
N PRO A 338 12.79 -35.47 -18.77
CA PRO A 338 12.91 -36.25 -19.97
C PRO A 338 13.58 -37.61 -19.67
N VAL A 339 13.00 -38.70 -20.18
CA VAL A 339 13.39 -40.08 -19.85
C VAL A 339 14.88 -40.37 -20.14
N TRP A 340 15.47 -39.69 -21.12
CA TRP A 340 16.88 -39.86 -21.48
C TRP A 340 17.85 -39.38 -20.38
N ILE A 341 17.47 -38.47 -19.48
CA ILE A 341 18.31 -38.02 -18.36
C ILE A 341 18.63 -39.20 -17.44
N ASN A 342 17.67 -40.08 -17.17
CA ASN A 342 17.86 -41.25 -16.34
C ASN A 342 18.87 -42.23 -17.02
N TYR A 343 18.83 -42.38 -18.33
CA TYR A 343 19.78 -43.19 -19.08
C TYR A 343 21.20 -42.59 -19.07
N VAL A 344 21.33 -41.28 -19.16
CA VAL A 344 22.62 -40.57 -19.05
C VAL A 344 23.23 -40.76 -17.69
N ILE A 345 22.44 -40.61 -16.60
CA ILE A 345 22.90 -40.79 -15.22
C ILE A 345 23.36 -42.24 -15.02
N ILE A 346 22.56 -43.21 -15.45
CA ILE A 346 22.91 -44.64 -15.37
C ILE A 346 24.17 -44.93 -16.22
N GLY A 347 24.22 -44.44 -17.45
CA GLY A 347 25.38 -44.58 -18.32
C GLY A 347 26.66 -43.99 -17.76
N ALA A 348 26.58 -42.80 -17.15
CA ALA A 348 27.71 -42.13 -16.52
C ALA A 348 28.19 -42.88 -15.26
N SER A 349 27.27 -43.41 -14.46
CA SER A 349 27.62 -44.19 -13.25
C SER A 349 28.27 -45.52 -13.59
N VAL A 350 27.71 -46.27 -14.57
CA VAL A 350 28.29 -47.54 -15.06
C VAL A 350 29.62 -47.29 -15.79
N GLY A 351 29.67 -46.29 -16.68
CA GLY A 351 30.89 -45.93 -17.41
C GLY A 351 31.98 -45.44 -16.48
N GLY A 352 31.65 -44.63 -15.49
CA GLY A 352 32.59 -44.14 -14.46
C GLY A 352 33.16 -45.29 -13.62
N SER A 353 32.32 -46.22 -13.16
CA SER A 353 32.81 -47.40 -12.37
C SER A 353 33.70 -48.35 -13.22
N LEU A 354 33.34 -48.57 -14.50
CA LEU A 354 34.20 -49.38 -15.40
C LEU A 354 35.55 -48.70 -15.66
N LEU A 355 35.57 -47.37 -15.80
CA LEU A 355 36.82 -46.63 -15.99
C LEU A 355 37.72 -46.68 -14.75
N VAL A 356 37.16 -46.59 -13.53
CA VAL A 356 37.90 -46.73 -12.29
C VAL A 356 38.45 -48.14 -12.16
N LEU A 357 37.69 -49.19 -12.49
CA LEU A 357 38.15 -50.57 -12.51
C LEU A 357 39.29 -50.79 -13.52
N ALA A 358 39.15 -50.24 -14.76
CA ALA A 358 40.18 -50.32 -15.79
C ALA A 358 41.49 -49.64 -15.37
N LEU A 359 41.42 -48.45 -14.75
CA LEU A 359 42.58 -47.75 -14.19
C LEU A 359 43.21 -48.53 -13.05
N GLY A 360 42.39 -49.12 -12.19
CA GLY A 360 42.89 -50.01 -11.11
C GLY A 360 43.64 -51.21 -11.65
N CYS A 361 43.10 -51.88 -12.69
CA CYS A 361 43.77 -52.99 -13.35
C CYS A 361 45.10 -52.55 -14.02
N LEU A 362 45.13 -51.41 -14.69
CA LEU A 362 46.35 -50.86 -15.27
C LEU A 362 47.39 -50.52 -14.21
N CYS A 363 47.00 -49.98 -13.07
CA CYS A 363 47.90 -49.74 -11.94
C CYS A 363 48.50 -51.05 -11.39
N ILE A 364 47.67 -52.09 -11.27
CA ILE A 364 48.15 -53.42 -10.82
C ILE A 364 49.13 -54.02 -11.82
N ILE A 365 48.78 -54.02 -13.13
CA ILE A 365 49.66 -54.54 -14.17
C ILE A 365 50.98 -53.76 -14.22
N SER A 366 50.94 -52.44 -14.11
CA SER A 366 52.16 -51.60 -14.09
C SER A 366 52.98 -51.87 -12.86
N GLY A 367 52.33 -52.03 -11.68
CA GLY A 367 53.01 -52.40 -10.44
C GLY A 367 53.71 -53.76 -10.51
N ILE A 368 53.02 -54.78 -11.07
CA ILE A 368 53.60 -56.10 -11.28
C ILE A 368 54.75 -56.02 -12.28
N SER A 369 54.61 -55.29 -13.39
CA SER A 369 55.67 -55.14 -14.41
C SER A 369 56.88 -54.38 -13.84
N TRP A 370 56.67 -53.40 -12.99
CA TRP A 370 57.72 -52.66 -12.29
C TRP A 370 58.47 -53.57 -11.27
N GLN A 371 57.71 -54.35 -10.49
CA GLN A 371 58.30 -55.34 -9.59
C GLN A 371 59.14 -56.36 -10.35
N ARG A 372 58.63 -56.86 -11.49
CA ARG A 372 59.40 -57.79 -12.35
C ARG A 372 60.69 -57.16 -12.91
N ARG A 373 60.63 -55.86 -13.30
CA ARG A 373 61.82 -55.13 -13.73
C ARG A 373 62.80 -54.96 -12.59
N MET A 374 62.39 -54.62 -11.41
CA MET A 374 63.24 -54.50 -10.22
C MET A 374 63.87 -55.81 -9.81
N GLN A 375 63.13 -56.94 -9.92
CA GLN A 375 63.68 -58.25 -9.69
C GLN A 375 64.77 -58.66 -10.71
N ARG A 376 64.53 -58.30 -12.01
CA ARG A 376 65.56 -58.54 -13.07
C ARG A 376 66.81 -57.71 -12.83
N THR A 377 66.67 -56.44 -12.45
CA THR A 377 67.83 -55.59 -12.15
C THR A 377 68.58 -56.09 -10.92
N LYS A 378 67.92 -56.58 -9.88
CA LYS A 378 68.54 -57.18 -8.72
C LYS A 378 69.30 -58.49 -9.11
N ARG A 379 68.73 -59.37 -9.93
CA ARG A 379 69.39 -60.58 -10.42
C ARG A 379 70.59 -60.26 -11.34
N MET A 380 70.52 -59.22 -12.17
CA MET A 380 71.69 -58.81 -12.97
C MET A 380 72.76 -58.13 -12.12
N ALA A 381 72.40 -57.42 -11.08
CA ALA A 381 73.42 -56.91 -10.11
C ALA A 381 74.11 -57.98 -9.35
N GLN A 382 73.40 -59.04 -8.87
CA GLN A 382 73.95 -60.18 -8.24
C GLN A 382 74.87 -60.99 -9.20
N ALA A 383 74.47 -61.18 -10.44
CA ALA A 383 75.27 -61.79 -11.45
C ALA A 383 76.59 -61.02 -11.74
N ARG A 384 76.52 -59.68 -11.78
CA ARG A 384 77.72 -58.86 -11.90
C ARG A 384 78.67 -58.96 -10.65
N GLN A 385 78.13 -59.01 -9.47
CA GLN A 385 78.94 -59.26 -8.28
C GLN A 385 79.64 -60.61 -8.32
N TYR A 386 78.94 -61.68 -8.73
CA TYR A 386 79.51 -63.03 -8.94
C TYR A 386 80.62 -63.06 -9.97
N LEU A 387 80.51 -62.32 -11.03
CA LEU A 387 81.52 -62.20 -12.12
C LEU A 387 82.73 -61.38 -11.62
N LEU A 388 82.54 -60.41 -10.75
CA LEU A 388 83.64 -59.64 -10.19
C LEU A 388 84.40 -60.45 -9.14
N GLU A 389 83.75 -61.23 -8.27
CA GLU A 389 84.39 -62.14 -7.29
C GLU A 389 85.19 -63.19 -7.94
N ASN A 390 84.71 -63.82 -9.06
CA ASN A 390 85.46 -64.85 -9.83
C ASN A 390 86.64 -64.27 -10.60
N LYS A 391 86.70 -62.99 -10.91
CA LYS A 391 87.88 -62.38 -11.54
C LYS A 391 88.98 -62.02 -10.57
N THR A 392 88.69 -61.90 -9.27
CA THR A 392 89.73 -61.66 -8.25
C THR A 392 90.46 -62.91 -7.79
N CYS A 393 89.96 -64.10 -8.09
CA CYS A 393 90.59 -65.35 -7.75
C CYS A 393 91.58 -65.96 -8.84
N GLN A 394 91.81 -65.26 -9.97
CA GLN A 394 92.69 -65.75 -11.04
C GLN A 394 94.01 -64.93 -11.20
N CYS A 395 94.44 -64.18 -10.26
CA CYS A 395 95.73 -63.49 -10.27
C CYS A 395 96.57 -63.84 -9.02
N GLN A 396 96.76 -65.18 -8.80
CA GLN A 396 97.89 -65.71 -8.01
C GLN A 396 98.23 -67.11 -8.57
N GLN A 397 99.02 -67.08 -9.60
CA GLN A 397 100.09 -68.03 -9.90
C GLN A 397 101.04 -67.41 -10.93
#